data_6a798312de9b71f8b9f6ea03ad17116f
#
_entry.id   6a798312de9b71f8b9f6ea03ad17116f
#
_cell.length_a   1.000
_cell.length_b   1.000
_cell.length_c   1.000
_cell.angle_alpha   90.00
_cell.angle_beta   90.00
_cell.angle_gamma   90.00
#
_symmetry.space_group_name_H-M   'P 1'
#
loop_
_entity.id
_entity.type
_entity.pdbx_description
1 polymer ?
#
loop_
_entity_poly.entity_id
_entity_poly.type
_entity_poly.pdbx_seq_one_letter_code
_entity_poly.pdbx_strand_id
1 'polypeptide(L)'
;AMSQYNTITSLSESPVQEGIIWAGTDDGYIQVTTNGGESWKSIPVTKLGLADRTFVNDIKADLYDPNTVYVSLDNHKEGDLSPYLFKSNDLGDSWESISNNIPDRTLIWRFVQDHVNKNLFFLATEFGIYTSLNAGQNWQKLPGTPTISFRDIVIQERENDLVGASFGRGFFVLDDYSALREMTEENLSKKGKLFKPR
;
A
#
# COMPACT_ATOMS: atom_id res chain seq x y z
N ALA A 1 0.79 9.36 32.09
CA ALA A 1 0.87 8.24 31.17
C ALA A 1 0.17 8.68 29.89
N MET A 2 0.84 8.63 28.75
CA MET A 2 0.18 8.87 27.46
C MET A 2 -0.74 7.69 27.17
N SER A 3 -1.96 7.97 26.70
CA SER A 3 -2.78 6.94 26.09
C SER A 3 -1.99 6.33 24.93
N GLN A 4 -1.81 5.02 24.94
CA GLN A 4 -0.99 4.33 23.95
C GLN A 4 -1.82 3.73 22.82
N TYR A 5 -3.15 3.89 22.85
CA TYR A 5 -4.08 3.27 21.93
C TYR A 5 -5.23 4.21 21.60
N ASN A 6 -5.95 3.91 20.53
CA ASN A 6 -7.05 4.67 19.93
C ASN A 6 -6.57 5.90 19.13
N THR A 7 -5.38 5.82 18.54
CA THR A 7 -4.87 6.87 17.66
C THR A 7 -5.14 6.49 16.20
N ILE A 8 -5.73 7.39 15.42
CA ILE A 8 -5.82 7.21 13.98
C ILE A 8 -4.40 7.34 13.40
N THR A 9 -3.93 6.30 12.76
CA THR A 9 -2.59 6.19 12.15
C THR A 9 -2.60 6.42 10.66
N SER A 10 -3.71 6.15 10.00
CA SER A 10 -3.91 6.38 8.58
C SER A 10 -5.36 6.71 8.27
N LEU A 11 -5.57 7.58 7.29
CA LEU A 11 -6.86 8.01 6.81
C LEU A 11 -6.85 8.04 5.28
N SER A 12 -7.95 7.56 4.65
CA SER A 12 -8.09 7.61 3.20
C SER A 12 -9.55 7.83 2.82
N GLU A 13 -9.81 8.85 2.05
CA GLU A 13 -11.10 9.08 1.41
C GLU A 13 -11.11 8.45 0.02
N SER A 14 -12.25 7.91 -0.40
CA SER A 14 -12.41 7.37 -1.75
C SER A 14 -12.42 8.50 -2.78
N PRO A 15 -11.55 8.49 -3.80
CA PRO A 15 -11.61 9.47 -4.88
C PRO A 15 -12.73 9.18 -5.89
N VAL A 16 -13.38 8.00 -5.78
CA VAL A 16 -14.40 7.54 -6.72
C VAL A 16 -15.80 7.86 -6.22
N GLN A 17 -16.02 7.80 -4.92
CA GLN A 17 -17.34 8.02 -4.33
C GLN A 17 -17.21 8.85 -3.05
N GLU A 18 -17.85 10.02 -3.06
CA GLU A 18 -17.95 10.89 -1.90
C GLU A 18 -18.60 10.18 -0.71
N GLY A 19 -18.12 10.50 0.50
CA GLY A 19 -18.65 9.97 1.75
C GLY A 19 -18.13 8.60 2.15
N ILE A 20 -17.30 7.94 1.34
CA ILE A 20 -16.56 6.74 1.74
C ILE A 20 -15.21 7.16 2.30
N ILE A 21 -15.03 6.95 3.61
CA ILE A 21 -13.79 7.29 4.33
C ILE A 21 -13.35 6.08 5.12
N TRP A 22 -12.05 5.78 5.05
CA TRP A 22 -11.38 4.73 5.78
C TRP A 22 -10.44 5.30 6.83
N ALA A 23 -10.40 4.70 8.01
CA ALA A 23 -9.45 5.04 9.05
C ALA A 23 -8.82 3.77 9.64
N GLY A 24 -7.50 3.79 9.83
CA GLY A 24 -6.75 2.74 10.52
C GLY A 24 -6.24 3.25 11.86
N THR A 25 -6.14 2.37 12.85
CA THR A 25 -5.73 2.75 14.21
C THR A 25 -4.55 1.93 14.73
N ASP A 26 -3.88 2.46 15.75
CA ASP A 26 -2.73 1.84 16.41
C ASP A 26 -3.10 0.66 17.31
N ASP A 27 -4.37 0.50 17.63
CA ASP A 27 -4.92 -0.57 18.45
C ASP A 27 -5.59 -1.70 17.64
N GLY A 28 -5.37 -1.70 16.32
CA GLY A 28 -5.77 -2.81 15.46
C GLY A 28 -7.22 -2.76 14.98
N TYR A 29 -7.74 -1.56 14.70
CA TYR A 29 -9.04 -1.41 14.05
C TYR A 29 -8.94 -0.73 12.71
N ILE A 30 -9.73 -1.23 11.77
CA ILE A 30 -10.03 -0.60 10.49
C ILE A 30 -11.47 -0.10 10.59
N GLN A 31 -11.69 1.14 10.25
CA GLN A 31 -13.01 1.77 10.30
C GLN A 31 -13.40 2.25 8.92
N VAL A 32 -14.65 2.08 8.55
CA VAL A 32 -15.19 2.62 7.29
C VAL A 32 -16.55 3.28 7.51
N THR A 33 -16.72 4.43 6.90
CA THR A 33 -18.02 5.08 6.72
C THR A 33 -18.36 5.14 5.24
N THR A 34 -19.65 5.08 4.92
CA THR A 34 -20.18 5.26 3.55
C THR A 34 -21.15 6.44 3.45
N ASN A 35 -21.25 7.23 4.52
CA ASN A 35 -22.18 8.35 4.65
C ASN A 35 -21.54 9.59 5.27
N GLY A 36 -20.25 9.83 4.95
CA GLY A 36 -19.54 11.04 5.38
C GLY A 36 -19.27 11.13 6.88
N GLY A 37 -19.27 9.99 7.60
CA GLY A 37 -18.97 9.95 9.02
C GLY A 37 -20.19 9.93 9.94
N GLU A 38 -21.42 9.91 9.42
CA GLU A 38 -22.62 9.79 10.24
C GLU A 38 -22.70 8.45 11.00
N SER A 39 -22.17 7.39 10.38
CA SER A 39 -22.02 6.08 11.01
C SER A 39 -20.75 5.39 10.53
N TRP A 40 -20.18 4.54 11.39
CA TRP A 40 -18.94 3.82 11.13
C TRP A 40 -19.10 2.32 11.37
N LYS A 41 -18.60 1.52 10.45
CA LYS A 41 -18.40 0.08 10.60
C LYS A 41 -16.99 -0.16 11.13
N SER A 42 -16.88 -0.83 12.27
CA SER A 42 -15.59 -1.18 12.88
C SER A 42 -15.23 -2.62 12.55
N ILE A 43 -14.00 -2.82 12.10
CA ILE A 43 -13.45 -4.10 11.64
C ILE A 43 -12.17 -4.36 12.44
N PRO A 44 -12.17 -5.30 13.39
CA PRO A 44 -10.96 -5.66 14.10
C PRO A 44 -9.99 -6.42 13.17
N VAL A 45 -8.70 -6.20 13.31
CA VAL A 45 -7.66 -6.88 12.50
C VAL A 45 -7.66 -8.40 12.68
N THR A 46 -8.24 -8.91 13.76
CA THR A 46 -8.46 -10.34 13.97
C THR A 46 -9.37 -10.98 12.90
N LYS A 47 -10.21 -10.18 12.23
CA LYS A 47 -11.00 -10.62 11.08
C LYS A 47 -10.12 -10.95 9.86
N LEU A 48 -8.90 -10.37 9.80
CA LEU A 48 -7.89 -10.67 8.79
C LEU A 48 -7.01 -11.88 9.18
N GLY A 49 -7.27 -12.51 10.32
CA GLY A 49 -6.46 -13.60 10.85
C GLY A 49 -5.19 -13.15 11.58
N LEU A 50 -5.08 -11.86 11.91
CA LEU A 50 -3.94 -11.29 12.61
C LEU A 50 -4.14 -11.28 14.12
N ALA A 51 -3.04 -11.12 14.86
CA ALA A 51 -3.08 -10.93 16.30
C ALA A 51 -3.86 -9.65 16.66
N ASP A 52 -4.52 -9.66 17.81
CA ASP A 52 -5.14 -8.47 18.38
C ASP A 52 -4.11 -7.33 18.50
N ARG A 53 -4.55 -6.10 18.24
CA ARG A 53 -3.73 -4.88 18.26
C ARG A 53 -2.58 -4.83 17.25
N THR A 54 -2.60 -5.64 16.19
CA THR A 54 -1.69 -5.46 15.05
C THR A 54 -1.90 -4.05 14.47
N PHE A 55 -0.82 -3.29 14.39
CA PHE A 55 -0.82 -1.87 14.05
C PHE A 55 -1.19 -1.65 12.57
N VAL A 56 -2.11 -0.72 12.30
CA VAL A 56 -2.41 -0.31 10.92
C VAL A 56 -1.43 0.77 10.49
N ASN A 57 -0.52 0.44 9.59
CA ASN A 57 0.49 1.37 9.07
C ASN A 57 -0.08 2.34 8.04
N ASP A 58 -0.84 1.79 7.10
CA ASP A 58 -1.40 2.56 5.99
C ASP A 58 -2.71 1.95 5.53
N ILE A 59 -3.63 2.82 5.12
CA ILE A 59 -4.89 2.45 4.49
C ILE A 59 -5.09 3.31 3.26
N LYS A 60 -5.45 2.69 2.13
CA LYS A 60 -5.66 3.38 0.86
C LYS A 60 -6.93 2.88 0.19
N ALA A 61 -7.88 3.78 0.00
CA ALA A 61 -8.99 3.54 -0.90
C ALA A 61 -8.46 3.36 -2.33
N ASP A 62 -9.03 2.42 -3.06
CA ASP A 62 -8.68 2.19 -4.46
C ASP A 62 -9.05 3.41 -5.31
N LEU A 63 -8.19 3.75 -6.28
CA LEU A 63 -8.38 4.91 -7.14
C LEU A 63 -9.48 4.72 -8.21
N TYR A 64 -9.98 3.49 -8.40
CA TYR A 64 -10.87 3.11 -9.49
C TYR A 64 -12.18 2.45 -9.06
N ASP A 65 -12.20 1.85 -7.85
CA ASP A 65 -13.36 1.14 -7.32
C ASP A 65 -13.66 1.58 -5.87
N PRO A 66 -14.83 2.17 -5.61
CA PRO A 66 -15.17 2.69 -4.28
C PRO A 66 -15.31 1.61 -3.21
N ASN A 67 -15.54 0.35 -3.58
CA ASN A 67 -15.69 -0.76 -2.64
C ASN A 67 -14.35 -1.39 -2.23
N THR A 68 -13.27 -1.01 -2.93
CA THR A 68 -11.94 -1.61 -2.76
C THR A 68 -11.05 -0.75 -1.86
N VAL A 69 -10.31 -1.42 -0.97
CA VAL A 69 -9.33 -0.81 -0.06
C VAL A 69 -8.13 -1.72 0.12
N TYR A 70 -6.97 -1.10 0.34
CA TYR A 70 -5.70 -1.76 0.66
C TYR A 70 -5.24 -1.33 2.05
N VAL A 71 -4.74 -2.28 2.84
CA VAL A 71 -4.27 -2.02 4.20
C VAL A 71 -2.93 -2.70 4.43
N SER A 72 -1.92 -1.93 4.81
CA SER A 72 -0.66 -2.48 5.32
C SER A 72 -0.64 -2.42 6.84
N LEU A 73 -0.14 -3.49 7.46
CA LEU A 73 -0.10 -3.64 8.91
C LEU A 73 1.27 -4.16 9.36
N ASP A 74 1.56 -4.02 10.63
CA ASP A 74 2.73 -4.64 11.24
C ASP A 74 2.51 -5.00 12.72
N ASN A 75 3.27 -5.96 13.19
CA ASN A 75 3.26 -6.38 14.59
C ASN A 75 4.69 -6.54 15.15
N HIS A 76 5.63 -5.70 14.65
CA HIS A 76 7.05 -5.79 14.99
C HIS A 76 7.32 -5.58 16.49
N LYS A 77 6.47 -4.84 17.19
CA LYS A 77 6.57 -4.61 18.64
C LYS A 77 6.41 -5.89 19.45
N GLU A 78 5.69 -6.87 18.89
CA GLU A 78 5.49 -8.21 19.46
C GLU A 78 6.46 -9.24 18.86
N GLY A 79 7.46 -8.78 18.07
CA GLY A 79 8.47 -9.64 17.44
C GLY A 79 8.05 -10.29 16.12
N ASP A 80 6.86 -10.01 15.63
CA ASP A 80 6.38 -10.49 14.34
C ASP A 80 6.76 -9.49 13.24
N LEU A 81 7.63 -9.92 12.33
CA LEU A 81 8.16 -9.11 11.23
C LEU A 81 7.56 -9.49 9.87
N SER A 82 6.50 -10.25 9.86
CA SER A 82 5.86 -10.72 8.63
C SER A 82 5.32 -9.55 7.78
N PRO A 83 5.39 -9.66 6.44
CA PRO A 83 4.81 -8.65 5.56
C PRO A 83 3.29 -8.79 5.52
N TYR A 84 2.59 -7.81 6.03
CA TYR A 84 1.12 -7.79 6.01
C TYR A 84 0.61 -6.72 5.06
N LEU A 85 -0.03 -7.18 3.97
CA LEU A 85 -0.76 -6.35 3.03
C LEU A 85 -2.05 -7.07 2.65
N PHE A 86 -3.17 -6.45 2.91
CA PHE A 86 -4.49 -7.01 2.65
C PHE A 86 -5.28 -6.12 1.72
N LYS A 87 -6.18 -6.75 0.98
CA LYS A 87 -7.15 -6.11 0.09
C LYS A 87 -8.54 -6.58 0.46
N SER A 88 -9.51 -5.67 0.40
CA SER A 88 -10.94 -5.95 0.40
C SER A 88 -11.57 -5.34 -0.84
N ASN A 89 -12.56 -6.02 -1.44
CA ASN A 89 -13.34 -5.54 -2.59
C ASN A 89 -14.81 -5.30 -2.25
N ASP A 90 -15.18 -5.35 -0.98
CA ASP A 90 -16.57 -5.38 -0.50
C ASP A 90 -16.76 -4.55 0.78
N LEU A 91 -16.11 -3.39 0.83
CA LEU A 91 -16.18 -2.47 1.97
C LEU A 91 -15.79 -3.14 3.30
N GLY A 92 -14.78 -4.05 3.26
CA GLY A 92 -14.24 -4.71 4.44
C GLY A 92 -15.07 -5.88 4.97
N ASP A 93 -15.96 -6.45 4.17
CA ASP A 93 -16.69 -7.65 4.55
C ASP A 93 -15.82 -8.90 4.45
N SER A 94 -14.96 -8.98 3.44
CA SER A 94 -13.95 -10.01 3.29
C SER A 94 -12.58 -9.43 2.97
N TRP A 95 -11.52 -10.20 3.26
CA TRP A 95 -10.14 -9.76 3.10
C TRP A 95 -9.29 -10.87 2.50
N GLU A 96 -8.41 -10.50 1.57
CA GLU A 96 -7.39 -11.37 1.00
C GLU A 96 -5.99 -10.81 1.24
N SER A 97 -5.02 -11.65 1.57
CA SER A 97 -3.62 -11.25 1.61
C SER A 97 -3.08 -11.15 0.19
N ILE A 98 -2.40 -10.05 -0.11
CA ILE A 98 -1.75 -9.79 -1.39
C ILE A 98 -0.24 -9.55 -1.23
N SER A 99 0.38 -10.01 -0.14
CA SER A 99 1.83 -9.93 0.10
C SER A 99 2.61 -11.17 -0.39
N ASN A 100 2.00 -12.06 -1.14
CA ASN A 100 2.35 -13.44 -1.49
C ASN A 100 3.84 -13.79 -1.54
N ASN A 101 4.64 -13.09 -2.32
CA ASN A 101 6.07 -13.37 -2.53
C ASN A 101 7.00 -12.27 -2.01
N ILE A 102 6.48 -11.39 -1.15
CA ILE A 102 7.33 -10.48 -0.38
C ILE A 102 8.17 -11.34 0.58
N PRO A 103 9.50 -11.16 0.63
CA PRO A 103 10.34 -11.95 1.52
C PRO A 103 9.94 -11.80 2.99
N ASP A 104 10.06 -12.89 3.75
CA ASP A 104 9.87 -12.87 5.19
C ASP A 104 10.68 -11.75 5.86
N ARG A 105 10.16 -11.22 6.97
CA ARG A 105 10.77 -10.14 7.76
C ARG A 105 10.85 -8.80 7.03
N THR A 106 10.08 -8.61 5.96
CA THR A 106 10.01 -7.37 5.18
C THR A 106 8.75 -6.61 5.58
N LEU A 107 8.85 -5.75 6.60
CA LEU A 107 7.73 -4.90 7.01
C LEU A 107 7.31 -3.96 5.87
N ILE A 108 6.00 -3.81 5.70
CA ILE A 108 5.38 -2.93 4.69
C ILE A 108 4.88 -1.68 5.40
N TRP A 109 5.42 -0.52 5.02
CA TRP A 109 5.10 0.75 5.66
C TRP A 109 4.02 1.54 4.95
N ARG A 110 4.07 1.59 3.61
CA ARG A 110 3.14 2.36 2.77
C ARG A 110 2.85 1.64 1.48
N PHE A 111 1.67 1.92 0.96
CA PHE A 111 1.17 1.43 -0.33
C PHE A 111 0.76 2.61 -1.21
N VAL A 112 1.08 2.56 -2.50
CA VAL A 112 0.52 3.48 -3.50
C VAL A 112 0.12 2.73 -4.77
N GLN A 113 -1.00 3.12 -5.34
CA GLN A 113 -1.53 2.64 -6.62
C GLN A 113 -1.24 3.68 -7.70
N ASP A 114 -0.90 3.23 -8.90
CA ASP A 114 -0.72 4.13 -10.03
C ASP A 114 -2.06 4.75 -10.48
N HIS A 115 -2.01 6.06 -10.78
CA HIS A 115 -3.18 6.84 -11.15
C HIS A 115 -3.65 6.64 -12.61
N VAL A 116 -2.90 5.85 -13.44
CA VAL A 116 -3.21 5.55 -14.84
C VAL A 116 -3.44 4.05 -15.07
N ASN A 117 -2.65 3.19 -14.43
CA ASN A 117 -2.77 1.74 -14.54
C ASN A 117 -3.19 1.15 -13.20
N LYS A 118 -4.44 0.76 -13.09
CA LYS A 118 -5.02 0.20 -11.85
C LYS A 118 -4.31 -1.03 -11.30
N ASN A 119 -3.49 -1.71 -12.11
CA ASN A 119 -2.78 -2.93 -11.72
C ASN A 119 -1.32 -2.68 -11.31
N LEU A 120 -0.82 -1.44 -11.45
CA LEU A 120 0.54 -1.07 -11.08
C LEU A 120 0.56 -0.51 -9.66
N PHE A 121 1.29 -1.20 -8.77
CA PHE A 121 1.39 -0.88 -7.36
C PHE A 121 2.84 -0.70 -6.92
N PHE A 122 3.05 0.09 -5.86
CA PHE A 122 4.34 0.24 -5.21
C PHE A 122 4.20 0.14 -3.69
N LEU A 123 5.22 -0.44 -3.05
CA LEU A 123 5.33 -0.56 -1.59
C LEU A 123 6.61 0.08 -1.10
N ALA A 124 6.51 0.90 -0.07
CA ALA A 124 7.63 1.25 0.77
C ALA A 124 7.79 0.19 1.86
N THR A 125 8.97 -0.41 1.94
CA THR A 125 9.25 -1.51 2.88
C THR A 125 10.51 -1.26 3.70
N GLU A 126 10.76 -2.15 4.68
CA GLU A 126 11.99 -2.11 5.49
C GLU A 126 13.26 -2.30 4.64
N PHE A 127 13.19 -2.95 3.48
CA PHE A 127 14.37 -3.29 2.68
C PHE A 127 14.32 -2.80 1.23
N GLY A 128 13.66 -1.66 1.00
CA GLY A 128 13.60 -1.05 -0.32
C GLY A 128 12.17 -0.76 -0.78
N ILE A 129 12.03 -0.48 -2.06
CA ILE A 129 10.73 -0.29 -2.71
C ILE A 129 10.43 -1.55 -3.54
N TYR A 130 9.21 -2.05 -3.45
CA TYR A 130 8.70 -3.15 -4.27
C TYR A 130 7.64 -2.64 -5.22
N THR A 131 7.53 -3.27 -6.38
CA THR A 131 6.50 -2.98 -7.37
C THR A 131 5.76 -4.26 -7.77
N SER A 132 4.47 -4.13 -8.07
CA SER A 132 3.66 -5.16 -8.71
C SER A 132 3.07 -4.61 -9.99
N LEU A 133 3.13 -5.38 -11.07
CA LEU A 133 2.56 -5.06 -12.39
C LEU A 133 1.19 -5.73 -12.61
N ASN A 134 0.71 -6.51 -11.64
CA ASN A 134 -0.45 -7.40 -11.75
C ASN A 134 -1.34 -7.36 -10.50
N ALA A 135 -1.62 -6.16 -10.01
CA ALA A 135 -2.54 -5.90 -8.89
C ALA A 135 -2.20 -6.66 -7.59
N GLY A 136 -0.91 -6.79 -7.26
CA GLY A 136 -0.44 -7.41 -6.03
C GLY A 136 -0.32 -8.93 -6.08
N GLN A 137 -0.54 -9.58 -7.23
CA GLN A 137 -0.37 -11.03 -7.35
C GLN A 137 1.10 -11.44 -7.22
N ASN A 138 2.02 -10.63 -7.75
CA ASN A 138 3.45 -10.82 -7.62
C ASN A 138 4.15 -9.49 -7.38
N TRP A 139 5.15 -9.52 -6.52
CA TRP A 139 5.97 -8.38 -6.16
C TRP A 139 7.42 -8.61 -6.54
N GLN A 140 8.10 -7.56 -6.98
CA GLN A 140 9.52 -7.57 -7.23
C GLN A 140 10.15 -6.30 -6.66
N LYS A 141 11.35 -6.43 -6.11
CA LYS A 141 12.09 -5.26 -5.64
C LYS A 141 12.40 -4.37 -6.83
N LEU A 142 12.10 -3.08 -6.72
CA LEU A 142 12.38 -2.11 -7.78
C LEU A 142 13.90 -1.97 -7.96
N PRO A 143 14.45 -2.28 -9.15
CA PRO A 143 15.88 -2.19 -9.41
C PRO A 143 16.41 -0.77 -9.14
N GLY A 144 17.65 -0.69 -8.63
CA GLY A 144 18.29 0.58 -8.29
C GLY A 144 17.90 1.17 -6.94
N THR A 145 16.88 0.65 -6.27
CA THR A 145 16.56 1.10 -4.91
C THR A 145 17.53 0.49 -3.90
N PRO A 146 18.10 1.29 -2.98
CA PRO A 146 18.98 0.78 -1.94
C PRO A 146 18.23 -0.13 -0.95
N THR A 147 18.97 -1.04 -0.30
CA THR A 147 18.43 -1.89 0.76
C THR A 147 18.44 -1.14 2.09
N ILE A 148 17.47 -0.25 2.24
CA ILE A 148 17.24 0.58 3.43
C ILE A 148 15.73 0.69 3.66
N SER A 149 15.34 1.08 4.86
CA SER A 149 13.92 1.31 5.19
C SER A 149 13.40 2.55 4.46
N PHE A 150 12.33 2.37 3.70
CA PHE A 150 11.52 3.46 3.18
C PHE A 150 10.24 3.58 4.01
N ARG A 151 10.05 4.74 4.63
CA ARG A 151 8.93 4.97 5.55
C ARG A 151 7.74 5.66 4.90
N ASP A 152 7.98 6.26 3.74
CA ASP A 152 6.90 6.87 2.95
C ASP A 152 7.19 6.76 1.46
N ILE A 153 6.13 6.78 0.65
CA ILE A 153 6.20 6.72 -0.80
C ILE A 153 4.98 7.45 -1.38
N VAL A 154 5.23 8.28 -2.37
CA VAL A 154 4.18 9.02 -3.09
C VAL A 154 4.46 9.05 -4.58
N ILE A 155 3.41 9.17 -5.37
CA ILE A 155 3.47 9.44 -6.80
C ILE A 155 3.25 10.92 -7.03
N GLN A 156 4.19 11.57 -7.70
CA GLN A 156 3.99 12.89 -8.25
C GLN A 156 3.36 12.73 -9.64
N GLU A 157 2.04 12.90 -9.70
CA GLU A 157 1.22 12.48 -10.85
C GLU A 157 1.51 13.24 -12.15
N ARG A 158 1.81 14.54 -12.06
CA ARG A 158 2.05 15.40 -13.23
C ARG A 158 3.24 14.93 -14.07
N GLU A 159 4.33 14.51 -13.40
CA GLU A 159 5.56 14.11 -14.05
C GLU A 159 5.77 12.59 -14.04
N ASN A 160 4.87 11.84 -13.37
CA ASN A 160 4.97 10.39 -13.16
C ASN A 160 6.23 9.99 -12.38
N ASP A 161 6.64 10.79 -11.40
CA ASP A 161 7.78 10.50 -10.57
C ASP A 161 7.35 9.70 -9.33
N LEU A 162 8.14 8.70 -8.97
CA LEU A 162 7.96 7.96 -7.73
C LEU A 162 8.96 8.50 -6.70
N VAL A 163 8.45 9.05 -5.61
CA VAL A 163 9.27 9.65 -4.55
C VAL A 163 9.19 8.79 -3.31
N GLY A 164 10.32 8.24 -2.88
CA GLY A 164 10.46 7.45 -1.66
C GLY A 164 11.22 8.21 -0.57
N ALA A 165 10.66 8.28 0.64
CA ALA A 165 11.31 8.85 1.81
C ALA A 165 11.94 7.74 2.66
N SER A 166 13.26 7.74 2.78
CA SER A 166 13.99 6.74 3.56
C SER A 166 14.14 7.15 5.01
N PHE A 167 14.28 6.16 5.90
CA PHE A 167 14.62 6.42 7.28
C PHE A 167 16.11 6.79 7.41
N GLY A 168 16.35 8.09 7.58
CA GLY A 168 17.68 8.63 7.87
C GLY A 168 18.63 8.83 6.69
N ARG A 169 18.19 8.61 5.42
CA ARG A 169 19.02 8.80 4.22
C ARG A 169 18.40 9.69 3.15
N GLY A 170 17.44 10.54 3.52
CA GLY A 170 16.83 11.51 2.61
C GLY A 170 15.81 10.90 1.65
N PHE A 171 15.60 11.57 0.53
CA PHE A 171 14.62 11.19 -0.48
C PHE A 171 15.30 10.57 -1.70
N PHE A 172 14.59 9.64 -2.32
CA PHE A 172 14.95 9.01 -3.58
C PHE A 172 13.84 9.25 -4.58
N VAL A 173 14.21 9.67 -5.78
CA VAL A 173 13.26 9.95 -6.85
C VAL A 173 13.57 9.04 -8.02
N LEU A 174 12.58 8.31 -8.50
CA LEU A 174 12.59 7.67 -9.80
C LEU A 174 11.83 8.56 -10.77
N ASP A 175 12.56 9.28 -11.59
CA ASP A 175 11.99 10.13 -12.64
C ASP A 175 11.27 9.27 -13.66
N ASP A 176 10.02 9.66 -13.97
CA ASP A 176 9.20 9.06 -15.00
C ASP A 176 9.15 7.52 -14.99
N TYR A 177 8.44 6.97 -14.01
CA TYR A 177 8.23 5.51 -13.94
C TYR A 177 7.19 5.01 -14.97
N SER A 178 6.65 5.84 -15.86
CA SER A 178 5.57 5.50 -16.79
C SER A 178 5.89 4.30 -17.69
N ALA A 179 7.18 4.03 -17.95
CA ALA A 179 7.61 2.83 -18.66
C ALA A 179 7.11 1.52 -18.00
N LEU A 180 6.93 1.50 -16.66
CA LEU A 180 6.42 0.33 -15.95
C LEU A 180 4.98 -0.01 -16.32
N ARG A 181 4.18 0.98 -16.74
CA ARG A 181 2.80 0.77 -17.22
C ARG A 181 2.73 -0.09 -18.48
N GLU A 182 3.81 -0.08 -19.28
CA GLU A 182 3.93 -0.81 -20.53
C GLU A 182 4.64 -2.16 -20.38
N MET A 183 5.08 -2.54 -19.19
CA MET A 183 5.70 -3.84 -18.89
C MET A 183 4.63 -4.93 -18.75
N THR A 184 3.92 -5.22 -19.86
CA THR A 184 2.99 -6.35 -19.97
C THR A 184 3.74 -7.63 -20.30
N GLU A 185 3.14 -8.80 -20.05
CA GLU A 185 3.73 -10.10 -20.42
C GLU A 185 4.10 -10.15 -21.91
N GLU A 186 3.23 -9.61 -22.78
CA GLU A 186 3.50 -9.49 -24.22
C GLU A 186 4.76 -8.67 -24.51
N ASN A 187 4.92 -7.52 -23.84
CA ASN A 187 6.09 -6.66 -24.07
C ASN A 187 7.38 -7.24 -23.46
N LEU A 188 7.29 -7.93 -22.34
CA LEU A 188 8.41 -8.60 -21.69
C LEU A 188 8.90 -9.82 -22.48
N SER A 189 8.06 -10.46 -23.27
CA SER A 189 8.43 -11.58 -24.16
C SER A 189 9.18 -11.15 -25.43
N LYS A 190 9.19 -9.86 -25.76
CA LYS A 190 9.88 -9.32 -26.93
C LYS A 190 11.38 -9.23 -26.69
N LYS A 191 12.19 -9.39 -27.75
CA LYS A 191 13.67 -9.25 -27.68
C LYS A 191 14.13 -7.86 -27.26
N GLY A 192 13.28 -6.85 -27.35
CA GLY A 192 13.54 -5.48 -26.94
C GLY A 192 12.31 -4.62 -27.19
N LYS A 193 12.17 -3.56 -26.37
CA LYS A 193 11.16 -2.52 -26.51
C LYS A 193 11.78 -1.17 -26.19
N LEU A 194 11.53 -0.18 -27.03
CA LEU A 194 11.86 1.21 -26.75
C LEU A 194 10.63 1.88 -26.15
N PHE A 195 10.81 2.50 -25.01
CA PHE A 195 9.80 3.35 -24.39
C PHE A 195 9.94 4.77 -24.94
N LYS A 196 8.81 5.46 -25.09
CA LYS A 196 8.84 6.86 -25.48
C LYS A 196 9.41 7.67 -24.31
N PRO A 197 10.52 8.39 -24.47
CA PRO A 197 10.99 9.31 -23.43
C PRO A 197 9.99 10.47 -23.28
N ARG A 198 10.02 11.09 -22.12
CA ARG A 198 9.34 12.37 -21.87
C ARG A 198 9.69 13.42 -22.91
#